data_01eb4f6c4bf29192e5915b490ba3cfca
#
_entry.id   01eb4f6c4bf29192e5915b490ba3cfca
#
_cell.length_a   1.000
_cell.length_b   1.000
_cell.length_c   1.000
_cell.angle_alpha   90.00
_cell.angle_beta   90.00
_cell.angle_gamma   90.00
#
_symmetry.space_group_name_H-M   'P 1'
#
loop_
_entity.id
_entity.type
_entity.pdbx_description
1 polymer ?
#
loop_
_entity_poly.entity_id
_entity_poly.type
_entity_poly.pdbx_seq_one_letter_code
_entity_poly.pdbx_strand_id
1 'polypeptide(L)'
;MSSTWNAQEYEEKFANVIAAGKHPVAVTFLDEPPAGVQRFDGSEPSGCSFWRLAAAGRTFYTVPENHFNCAVGAYTHNIVLSPAREKETEQTLKMMFDLGYVKPEEVPQIPRLPKSPKAILYSPLGEATRVPDVVLFAAKPAGAMLLNEAANRAGVGAGMPALGRPTCMALPAALQHGSITSFGCIGNRVYTGLTEDELYIVLRGSDLSRVADALPIISGANNALQVYAKDRRSQLSTI
;
A
#
# COMPACT_ATOMS: atom_id res chain seq x y z
N MET A 1 -4.21 -25.37 13.46
CA MET A 1 -4.16 -24.53 14.66
C MET A 1 -4.28 -23.09 14.18
N SER A 2 -5.36 -22.39 14.53
CA SER A 2 -5.52 -20.96 14.20
C SER A 2 -4.52 -20.19 15.09
N SER A 3 -3.43 -19.69 14.52
CA SER A 3 -2.57 -18.76 15.23
C SER A 3 -3.41 -17.52 15.56
N THR A 4 -3.46 -17.13 16.81
CA THR A 4 -4.09 -15.88 17.23
C THR A 4 -3.41 -14.73 16.51
N TRP A 5 -4.19 -13.82 15.89
CA TRP A 5 -3.65 -12.63 15.24
C TRP A 5 -2.85 -11.79 16.24
N ASN A 6 -1.57 -11.55 15.95
CA ASN A 6 -0.68 -10.72 16.76
C ASN A 6 -0.06 -9.64 15.85
N ALA A 7 -0.69 -8.48 15.83
CA ALA A 7 -0.32 -7.37 14.95
C ALA A 7 1.11 -6.84 15.20
N GLN A 8 1.52 -6.73 16.46
CA GLN A 8 2.86 -6.26 16.83
C GLN A 8 3.96 -7.19 16.34
N GLU A 9 3.77 -8.51 16.47
CA GLU A 9 4.72 -9.50 15.97
C GLU A 9 4.92 -9.36 14.44
N TYR A 10 3.86 -9.10 13.70
CA TYR A 10 3.97 -8.86 12.27
C TYR A 10 4.72 -7.56 11.95
N GLU A 11 4.40 -6.47 12.64
CA GLU A 11 5.12 -5.21 12.43
C GLU A 11 6.62 -5.36 12.70
N GLU A 12 7.00 -6.04 13.78
CA GLU A 12 8.40 -6.33 14.12
C GLU A 12 9.10 -7.18 13.04
N LYS A 13 8.43 -8.21 12.50
CA LYS A 13 8.98 -9.05 11.42
C LYS A 13 9.30 -8.25 10.16
N PHE A 14 8.54 -7.18 9.88
CA PHE A 14 8.75 -6.34 8.70
C PHE A 14 9.60 -5.09 8.96
N ALA A 15 10.01 -4.80 10.20
CA ALA A 15 10.71 -3.56 10.58
C ALA A 15 11.96 -3.25 9.74
N ASN A 16 12.70 -4.28 9.34
CA ASN A 16 13.97 -4.12 8.60
C ASN A 16 13.79 -3.83 7.09
N VAL A 17 12.58 -3.89 6.57
CA VAL A 17 12.32 -3.72 5.12
C VAL A 17 11.49 -2.48 4.80
N ILE A 18 11.00 -1.78 5.83
CA ILE A 18 10.23 -0.53 5.70
C ILE A 18 11.15 0.69 5.75
N ALA A 19 10.65 1.81 5.25
CA ALA A 19 11.34 3.10 5.35
C ALA A 19 11.41 3.57 6.81
N ALA A 20 12.56 4.10 7.21
CA ALA A 20 12.78 4.55 8.59
C ALA A 20 11.74 5.60 9.02
N GLY A 21 11.25 5.46 10.25
CA GLY A 21 10.29 6.38 10.85
C GLY A 21 8.85 6.25 10.31
N LYS A 22 8.54 5.19 9.57
CA LYS A 22 7.19 4.89 9.10
C LYS A 22 6.72 3.54 9.62
N HIS A 23 5.42 3.42 9.87
CA HIS A 23 4.76 2.14 10.14
C HIS A 23 4.20 1.53 8.85
N PRO A 24 4.17 0.21 8.71
CA PRO A 24 3.31 -0.43 7.72
C PRO A 24 1.86 -0.04 8.00
N VAL A 25 1.10 0.28 6.96
CA VAL A 25 -0.29 0.73 7.10
C VAL A 25 -1.25 -0.41 6.87
N ALA A 26 -1.99 -0.78 7.90
CA ALA A 26 -3.11 -1.70 7.81
C ALA A 26 -4.37 -0.96 7.34
N VAL A 27 -5.05 -1.50 6.32
CA VAL A 27 -6.30 -0.95 5.78
C VAL A 27 -7.36 -2.03 5.78
N THR A 28 -8.52 -1.71 6.36
CA THR A 28 -9.68 -2.61 6.41
C THR A 28 -10.91 -1.90 5.88
N PHE A 29 -11.59 -2.53 4.91
CA PHE A 29 -12.83 -2.04 4.33
C PHE A 29 -14.03 -2.62 5.07
N LEU A 30 -14.89 -1.76 5.61
CA LEU A 30 -15.94 -2.15 6.54
C LEU A 30 -17.33 -1.82 6.00
N ASP A 31 -18.30 -2.67 6.32
CA ASP A 31 -19.71 -2.44 6.01
C ASP A 31 -20.42 -1.54 7.04
N GLU A 32 -19.74 -1.24 8.14
CA GLU A 32 -20.19 -0.33 9.21
C GLU A 32 -19.00 0.27 9.96
N PRO A 33 -19.16 1.45 10.59
CA PRO A 33 -18.12 2.06 11.40
C PRO A 33 -17.67 1.15 12.55
N PRO A 34 -16.34 1.03 12.79
CA PRO A 34 -15.82 0.19 13.88
C PRO A 34 -16.10 0.84 15.24
N ALA A 35 -16.56 0.03 16.21
CA ALA A 35 -16.73 0.48 17.58
C ALA A 35 -15.37 0.80 18.23
N GLY A 36 -15.33 1.84 19.08
CA GLY A 36 -14.15 2.20 19.85
C GLY A 36 -13.00 2.86 19.08
N VAL A 37 -13.17 3.09 17.79
CA VAL A 37 -12.18 3.82 16.97
C VAL A 37 -12.71 5.23 16.65
N GLN A 38 -11.83 6.23 16.70
CA GLN A 38 -12.21 7.60 16.38
C GLN A 38 -12.46 7.77 14.87
N ARG A 39 -13.58 8.42 14.52
CA ARG A 39 -13.81 8.88 13.17
C ARG A 39 -12.81 10.00 12.82
N PHE A 40 -12.29 9.99 11.60
CA PHE A 40 -11.52 11.11 11.09
C PHE A 40 -12.42 12.34 10.92
N ASP A 41 -12.08 13.42 11.61
CA ASP A 41 -12.84 14.67 11.68
C ASP A 41 -12.27 15.80 10.82
N GLY A 42 -11.14 15.55 10.15
CA GLY A 42 -10.46 16.48 9.27
C GLY A 42 -10.91 16.43 7.82
N SER A 43 -10.21 17.20 6.99
CA SER A 43 -10.33 17.17 5.54
C SER A 43 -8.96 16.94 4.92
N GLU A 44 -8.83 15.93 4.07
CA GLU A 44 -7.59 15.64 3.34
C GLU A 44 -7.80 15.86 1.84
N PRO A 45 -6.82 16.40 1.13
CA PRO A 45 -6.93 16.68 -0.29
C PRO A 45 -6.87 15.44 -1.18
N SER A 46 -6.42 14.31 -0.63
CA SER A 46 -6.23 13.06 -1.35
C SER A 46 -6.52 11.86 -0.45
N GLY A 47 -7.10 10.80 -1.00
CA GLY A 47 -7.28 9.53 -0.28
C GLY A 47 -5.96 8.89 0.16
N CYS A 48 -4.85 9.15 -0.53
CA CYS A 48 -3.54 8.68 -0.13
C CYS A 48 -3.01 9.37 1.14
N SER A 49 -3.50 10.57 1.49
CA SER A 49 -3.09 11.26 2.71
C SER A 49 -3.44 10.49 3.98
N PHE A 50 -4.50 9.68 3.95
CA PHE A 50 -4.87 8.80 5.06
C PHE A 50 -3.78 7.76 5.33
N TRP A 51 -3.10 7.27 4.29
CA TRP A 51 -1.97 6.34 4.45
C TRP A 51 -0.81 7.00 5.20
N ARG A 52 -0.49 8.26 4.85
CA ARG A 52 0.53 9.04 5.53
C ARG A 52 0.22 9.22 7.01
N LEU A 53 -1.04 9.53 7.34
CA LEU A 53 -1.45 9.70 8.74
C LEU A 53 -1.32 8.39 9.54
N ALA A 54 -1.71 7.26 8.96
CA ALA A 54 -1.57 5.96 9.60
C ALA A 54 -0.09 5.52 9.69
N ALA A 55 0.72 5.77 8.64
CA ALA A 55 2.15 5.52 8.68
C ALA A 55 2.89 6.36 9.73
N ALA A 56 2.32 7.50 10.13
CA ALA A 56 2.82 8.36 11.22
C ALA A 56 2.26 7.98 12.62
N GLY A 57 1.60 6.83 12.76
CA GLY A 57 1.15 6.31 14.06
C GLY A 57 -0.30 6.63 14.43
N ARG A 58 -1.15 7.08 13.49
CA ARG A 58 -2.55 7.37 13.80
C ARG A 58 -3.47 6.21 13.45
N THR A 59 -4.36 5.84 14.39
CA THR A 59 -5.47 4.90 14.16
C THR A 59 -6.79 5.66 14.11
N PHE A 60 -7.52 5.51 12.98
CA PHE A 60 -8.79 6.18 12.73
C PHE A 60 -9.57 5.47 11.63
N TYR A 61 -10.86 5.77 11.51
CA TYR A 61 -11.63 5.37 10.34
C TYR A 61 -12.17 6.57 9.57
N THR A 62 -12.32 6.40 8.27
CA THR A 62 -12.98 7.34 7.36
C THR A 62 -14.33 6.79 6.91
N VAL A 63 -15.19 7.69 6.45
CA VAL A 63 -16.46 7.38 5.77
C VAL A 63 -16.38 7.91 4.33
N PRO A 64 -17.30 7.54 3.43
CA PRO A 64 -17.27 7.96 2.03
C PRO A 64 -17.06 9.45 1.82
N GLU A 65 -17.65 10.30 2.66
CA GLU A 65 -17.57 11.75 2.57
C GLU A 65 -16.14 12.29 2.75
N ASN A 66 -15.31 11.61 3.55
CA ASN A 66 -13.90 11.99 3.73
C ASN A 66 -13.07 11.82 2.44
N HIS A 67 -13.55 11.04 1.46
CA HIS A 67 -12.88 10.77 0.20
C HIS A 67 -13.36 11.66 -0.96
N PHE A 68 -14.32 12.53 -0.76
CA PHE A 68 -14.93 13.35 -1.82
C PHE A 68 -13.95 14.38 -2.43
N ASN A 69 -12.86 14.71 -1.76
CA ASN A 69 -11.81 15.59 -2.29
C ASN A 69 -10.84 14.84 -3.25
N CYS A 70 -10.97 13.53 -3.39
CA CYS A 70 -10.10 12.72 -4.23
C CYS A 70 -10.93 11.86 -5.18
N ALA A 71 -11.27 12.41 -6.33
CA ALA A 71 -12.07 11.74 -7.34
C ALA A 71 -11.55 10.36 -7.73
N VAL A 72 -10.23 10.25 -7.92
CA VAL A 72 -9.58 9.00 -8.31
C VAL A 72 -9.59 7.99 -7.17
N GLY A 73 -9.40 8.45 -5.92
CA GLY A 73 -9.54 7.61 -4.73
C GLY A 73 -10.98 7.12 -4.57
N ALA A 74 -11.97 8.00 -4.73
CA ALA A 74 -13.38 7.62 -4.70
C ALA A 74 -13.70 6.58 -5.78
N TYR A 75 -13.20 6.78 -7.01
CA TYR A 75 -13.37 5.82 -8.10
C TYR A 75 -12.82 4.43 -7.76
N THR A 76 -11.56 4.34 -7.30
CA THR A 76 -10.94 3.05 -6.99
C THR A 76 -11.58 2.35 -5.79
N HIS A 77 -12.14 3.11 -4.84
CA HIS A 77 -12.86 2.58 -3.68
C HIS A 77 -14.36 2.38 -3.95
N ASN A 78 -14.81 2.61 -5.18
CA ASN A 78 -16.21 2.49 -5.60
C ASN A 78 -17.17 3.39 -4.80
N ILE A 79 -16.68 4.54 -4.33
CA ILE A 79 -17.43 5.55 -3.59
C ILE A 79 -18.21 6.42 -4.59
N VAL A 80 -19.51 6.54 -4.37
CA VAL A 80 -20.39 7.39 -5.18
C VAL A 80 -20.22 8.84 -4.74
N LEU A 81 -19.89 9.70 -5.68
CA LEU A 81 -19.76 11.15 -5.44
C LEU A 81 -21.12 11.84 -5.57
N SER A 82 -21.26 13.03 -4.96
CA SER A 82 -22.40 13.90 -5.26
C SER A 82 -22.28 14.46 -6.69
N PRO A 83 -23.41 14.86 -7.32
CA PRO A 83 -23.37 15.42 -8.68
C PRO A 83 -22.43 16.62 -8.85
N ALA A 84 -22.28 17.45 -7.81
CA ALA A 84 -21.34 18.57 -7.84
C ALA A 84 -19.88 18.08 -7.90
N ARG A 85 -19.54 17.05 -7.11
CA ARG A 85 -18.20 16.44 -7.09
C ARG A 85 -17.91 15.61 -8.34
N GLU A 86 -18.92 14.97 -8.93
CA GLU A 86 -18.78 14.31 -10.23
C GLU A 86 -18.37 15.29 -11.31
N LYS A 87 -19.00 16.47 -11.36
CA LYS A 87 -18.64 17.52 -12.32
C LYS A 87 -17.21 18.04 -12.16
N GLU A 88 -16.75 18.23 -10.91
CA GLU A 88 -15.33 18.58 -10.63
C GLU A 88 -14.39 17.48 -11.09
N THR A 89 -14.78 16.22 -10.90
CA THR A 89 -14.03 15.05 -11.35
C THR A 89 -13.90 15.00 -12.85
N GLU A 90 -15.00 15.22 -13.58
CA GLU A 90 -15.01 15.24 -15.05
C GLU A 90 -14.07 16.33 -15.59
N GLN A 91 -14.06 17.53 -14.97
CA GLN A 91 -13.17 18.62 -15.34
C GLN A 91 -11.70 18.25 -15.12
N THR A 92 -11.39 17.63 -13.96
CA THR A 92 -10.03 17.19 -13.65
C THR A 92 -9.59 16.08 -14.61
N LEU A 93 -10.47 15.13 -14.91
CA LEU A 93 -10.17 14.03 -15.81
C LEU A 93 -9.96 14.53 -17.23
N LYS A 94 -10.80 15.48 -17.68
CA LYS A 94 -10.60 16.14 -18.97
C LYS A 94 -9.24 16.82 -19.06
N MET A 95 -8.83 17.55 -18.04
CA MET A 95 -7.50 18.16 -17.99
C MET A 95 -6.38 17.11 -18.12
N MET A 96 -6.52 15.96 -17.44
CA MET A 96 -5.52 14.87 -17.53
C MET A 96 -5.48 14.22 -18.92
N PHE A 97 -6.62 14.15 -19.61
CA PHE A 97 -6.69 13.71 -21.01
C PHE A 97 -6.05 14.73 -21.96
N ASP A 98 -6.35 16.01 -21.80
CA ASP A 98 -5.79 17.09 -22.62
C ASP A 98 -4.28 17.18 -22.47
N LEU A 99 -3.73 16.88 -21.29
CA LEU A 99 -2.29 16.80 -21.02
C LEU A 99 -1.65 15.49 -21.54
N GLY A 100 -2.42 14.53 -22.04
CA GLY A 100 -1.93 13.22 -22.45
C GLY A 100 -1.40 12.36 -21.29
N TYR A 101 -1.70 12.72 -20.05
CA TYR A 101 -1.25 11.99 -18.86
C TYR A 101 -2.04 10.70 -18.63
N VAL A 102 -3.33 10.69 -18.95
CA VAL A 102 -4.22 9.53 -18.91
C VAL A 102 -4.95 9.45 -20.24
N LYS A 103 -5.20 8.25 -20.73
CA LYS A 103 -6.04 8.02 -21.90
C LYS A 103 -7.42 7.53 -21.47
N PRO A 104 -8.52 7.93 -22.15
CA PRO A 104 -9.87 7.50 -21.81
C PRO A 104 -10.03 5.98 -21.68
N GLU A 105 -9.39 5.22 -22.57
CA GLU A 105 -9.42 3.76 -22.59
C GLU A 105 -8.69 3.09 -21.42
N GLU A 106 -7.83 3.80 -20.67
CA GLU A 106 -7.15 3.30 -19.49
C GLU A 106 -8.09 3.30 -18.26
N VAL A 107 -9.04 4.21 -18.19
CA VAL A 107 -9.90 4.40 -17.01
C VAL A 107 -10.71 3.15 -16.65
N PRO A 108 -11.37 2.45 -17.57
CA PRO A 108 -12.12 1.23 -17.26
C PRO A 108 -11.23 0.06 -16.79
N GLN A 109 -9.93 0.12 -17.06
CA GLN A 109 -8.96 -0.93 -16.68
C GLN A 109 -8.42 -0.74 -15.25
N ILE A 110 -8.69 0.41 -14.62
CA ILE A 110 -8.23 0.69 -13.25
C ILE A 110 -8.96 -0.23 -12.27
N PRO A 111 -8.26 -1.05 -11.48
CA PRO A 111 -8.85 -1.87 -10.44
C PRO A 111 -9.70 -1.07 -9.46
N ARG A 112 -10.86 -1.61 -9.12
CA ARG A 112 -11.81 -1.01 -8.17
C ARG A 112 -12.23 -2.03 -7.13
N LEU A 113 -12.62 -1.55 -5.94
CA LEU A 113 -13.34 -2.38 -4.98
C LEU A 113 -14.69 -2.85 -5.59
N PRO A 114 -15.14 -4.06 -5.27
CA PRO A 114 -16.40 -4.59 -5.81
C PRO A 114 -17.63 -3.83 -5.30
N LYS A 115 -17.54 -3.21 -4.13
CA LYS A 115 -18.58 -2.39 -3.50
C LYS A 115 -17.96 -1.21 -2.75
N SER A 116 -18.75 -0.15 -2.56
CA SER A 116 -18.39 0.97 -1.70
C SER A 116 -18.33 0.52 -0.24
N PRO A 117 -17.21 0.71 0.49
CA PRO A 117 -17.18 0.51 1.92
C PRO A 117 -17.98 1.61 2.63
N LYS A 118 -18.64 1.29 3.74
CA LYS A 118 -19.29 2.29 4.60
C LYS A 118 -18.30 2.96 5.55
N ALA A 119 -17.20 2.29 5.86
CA ALA A 119 -16.06 2.86 6.56
C ALA A 119 -14.75 2.20 6.08
N ILE A 120 -13.65 2.93 6.18
CA ILE A 120 -12.30 2.42 5.92
C ILE A 120 -11.47 2.68 7.17
N LEU A 121 -11.01 1.63 7.81
CA LEU A 121 -10.15 1.69 8.99
C LEU A 121 -8.68 1.73 8.53
N TYR A 122 -7.95 2.69 9.06
CA TYR A 122 -6.51 2.88 8.88
C TYR A 122 -5.81 2.82 10.22
N SER A 123 -4.70 2.08 10.31
CA SER A 123 -3.85 2.06 11.50
C SER A 123 -2.41 1.71 11.14
N PRO A 124 -1.43 1.96 12.02
CA PRO A 124 -0.20 1.19 12.04
C PRO A 124 -0.51 -0.31 12.07
N LEU A 125 0.30 -1.13 11.42
CA LEU A 125 0.07 -2.58 11.43
C LEU A 125 0.05 -3.15 12.84
N GLY A 126 0.95 -2.70 13.72
CA GLY A 126 1.04 -3.14 15.12
C GLY A 126 -0.19 -2.82 15.98
N GLU A 127 -1.03 -1.88 15.55
CA GLU A 127 -2.28 -1.51 16.22
C GLU A 127 -3.53 -2.17 15.61
N ALA A 128 -3.36 -2.98 14.56
CA ALA A 128 -4.48 -3.62 13.89
C ALA A 128 -5.12 -4.69 14.78
N THR A 129 -6.38 -4.49 15.16
CA THR A 129 -7.15 -5.39 16.05
C THR A 129 -7.63 -6.67 15.36
N ARG A 130 -7.47 -6.77 14.06
CA ARG A 130 -7.85 -7.92 13.21
C ARG A 130 -6.93 -8.00 12.00
N VAL A 131 -6.94 -9.12 11.31
CA VAL A 131 -6.27 -9.25 10.01
C VAL A 131 -6.84 -8.17 9.07
N PRO A 132 -6.04 -7.22 8.57
CA PRO A 132 -6.51 -6.19 7.65
C PRO A 132 -6.81 -6.80 6.27
N ASP A 133 -7.56 -6.09 5.43
CA ASP A 133 -7.75 -6.50 4.04
C ASP A 133 -6.45 -6.37 3.25
N VAL A 134 -5.74 -5.27 3.44
CA VAL A 134 -4.42 -5.02 2.81
C VAL A 134 -3.48 -4.31 3.77
N VAL A 135 -2.17 -4.50 3.54
CA VAL A 135 -1.09 -3.80 4.25
C VAL A 135 -0.18 -3.11 3.23
N LEU A 136 0.07 -1.80 3.44
CA LEU A 136 0.99 -1.02 2.63
C LEU A 136 2.32 -0.87 3.37
N PHE A 137 3.39 -1.12 2.66
CA PHE A 137 4.77 -0.92 3.12
C PHE A 137 5.41 0.17 2.28
N ALA A 138 5.70 1.33 2.87
CA ALA A 138 6.62 2.28 2.25
C ALA A 138 8.05 1.74 2.46
N ALA A 139 8.77 1.47 1.39
CA ALA A 139 10.08 0.84 1.43
C ALA A 139 11.05 1.49 0.45
N LYS A 140 12.33 1.44 0.76
CA LYS A 140 13.39 1.72 -0.22
C LYS A 140 13.57 0.53 -1.15
N PRO A 141 14.17 0.69 -2.34
CA PRO A 141 14.31 -0.39 -3.32
C PRO A 141 14.89 -1.69 -2.75
N ALA A 142 15.87 -1.62 -1.85
CA ALA A 142 16.45 -2.81 -1.23
C ALA A 142 15.44 -3.56 -0.33
N GLY A 143 14.67 -2.85 0.50
CA GLY A 143 13.61 -3.44 1.31
C GLY A 143 12.46 -3.96 0.45
N ALA A 144 12.08 -3.21 -0.58
CA ALA A 144 11.07 -3.64 -1.54
C ALA A 144 11.46 -4.92 -2.29
N MET A 145 12.74 -5.04 -2.67
CA MET A 145 13.28 -6.27 -3.27
C MET A 145 13.11 -7.46 -2.33
N LEU A 146 13.49 -7.32 -1.04
CA LEU A 146 13.34 -8.41 -0.07
C LEU A 146 11.87 -8.79 0.15
N LEU A 147 10.97 -7.82 0.24
CA LEU A 147 9.52 -8.08 0.34
C LEU A 147 8.97 -8.80 -0.88
N ASN A 148 9.38 -8.36 -2.07
CA ASN A 148 8.97 -8.99 -3.33
C ASN A 148 9.45 -10.44 -3.42
N GLU A 149 10.73 -10.69 -3.13
CA GLU A 149 11.29 -12.05 -3.10
C GLU A 149 10.61 -12.94 -2.04
N ALA A 150 10.30 -12.39 -0.87
CA ALA A 150 9.55 -13.11 0.16
C ALA A 150 8.12 -13.44 -0.29
N ALA A 151 7.43 -12.50 -0.97
CA ALA A 151 6.11 -12.75 -1.53
C ALA A 151 6.16 -13.83 -2.63
N ASN A 152 7.14 -13.78 -3.53
CA ASN A 152 7.35 -14.80 -4.57
C ASN A 152 7.62 -16.18 -3.94
N ARG A 153 8.49 -16.25 -2.94
CA ARG A 153 8.76 -17.50 -2.22
C ARG A 153 7.53 -18.05 -1.52
N ALA A 154 6.68 -17.18 -0.98
CA ALA A 154 5.42 -17.56 -0.35
C ALA A 154 4.32 -17.96 -1.35
N GLY A 155 4.58 -17.88 -2.66
CA GLY A 155 3.58 -18.12 -3.71
C GLY A 155 2.51 -17.05 -3.77
N VAL A 156 2.84 -15.82 -3.36
CA VAL A 156 1.95 -14.66 -3.37
C VAL A 156 2.39 -13.71 -4.49
N GLY A 157 1.46 -13.32 -5.35
CA GLY A 157 1.72 -12.31 -6.36
C GLY A 157 2.76 -12.68 -7.41
N ALA A 158 2.75 -13.92 -7.89
CA ALA A 158 3.62 -14.34 -8.99
C ALA A 158 3.44 -13.40 -10.19
N GLY A 159 4.53 -12.72 -10.56
CA GLY A 159 4.49 -11.72 -11.63
C GLY A 159 3.90 -10.38 -11.21
N MET A 160 4.25 -9.89 -10.02
CA MET A 160 3.76 -8.60 -9.48
C MET A 160 3.80 -7.49 -10.52
N PRO A 161 2.65 -6.95 -10.94
CA PRO A 161 2.65 -5.79 -11.80
C PRO A 161 3.16 -4.59 -10.99
N ALA A 162 4.11 -3.85 -11.56
CA ALA A 162 4.45 -2.54 -11.05
C ALA A 162 3.41 -1.54 -11.55
N LEU A 163 2.71 -0.90 -10.63
CA LEU A 163 1.68 0.08 -10.95
C LEU A 163 2.25 1.49 -10.86
N GLY A 164 2.05 2.29 -11.90
CA GLY A 164 2.38 3.71 -11.90
C GLY A 164 1.23 4.56 -11.33
N ARG A 165 0.13 4.60 -12.04
CA ARG A 165 -1.00 5.49 -11.78
C ARG A 165 -2.37 4.84 -12.05
N PRO A 166 -3.38 5.17 -11.24
CA PRO A 166 -3.29 5.90 -9.98
C PRO A 166 -2.81 5.01 -8.84
N THR A 167 -2.02 5.53 -7.90
CA THR A 167 -1.48 4.73 -6.78
C THR A 167 -2.58 4.08 -5.91
N CYS A 168 -3.73 4.76 -5.74
CA CYS A 168 -4.84 4.24 -4.94
C CYS A 168 -5.45 2.93 -5.48
N MET A 169 -5.24 2.59 -6.77
CA MET A 169 -5.65 1.29 -7.31
C MET A 169 -4.85 0.12 -6.74
N ALA A 170 -3.71 0.38 -6.08
CA ALA A 170 -2.90 -0.67 -5.48
C ALA A 170 -3.65 -1.45 -4.39
N LEU A 171 -4.59 -0.81 -3.66
CA LEU A 171 -5.40 -1.48 -2.65
C LEU A 171 -6.34 -2.54 -3.27
N PRO A 172 -7.26 -2.19 -4.20
CA PRO A 172 -8.09 -3.19 -4.83
C PRO A 172 -7.29 -4.19 -5.68
N ALA A 173 -6.18 -3.78 -6.31
CA ALA A 173 -5.33 -4.69 -7.06
C ALA A 173 -4.65 -5.73 -6.15
N ALA A 174 -4.19 -5.36 -4.95
CA ALA A 174 -3.63 -6.31 -4.00
C ALA A 174 -4.67 -7.34 -3.53
N LEU A 175 -5.92 -6.94 -3.34
CA LEU A 175 -7.02 -7.87 -3.03
C LEU A 175 -7.22 -8.90 -4.14
N GLN A 176 -7.07 -8.50 -5.41
CA GLN A 176 -7.24 -9.38 -6.56
C GLN A 176 -6.03 -10.28 -6.80
N HIS A 177 -4.81 -9.75 -6.65
CA HIS A 177 -3.57 -10.41 -7.06
C HIS A 177 -2.68 -10.88 -5.90
N GLY A 178 -3.00 -10.53 -4.65
CA GLY A 178 -2.25 -10.90 -3.45
C GLY A 178 -1.13 -9.93 -3.10
N SER A 179 -0.42 -9.39 -4.08
CA SER A 179 0.69 -8.46 -3.87
C SER A 179 0.86 -7.51 -5.05
N ILE A 180 1.23 -6.27 -4.79
CA ILE A 180 1.42 -5.22 -5.79
C ILE A 180 2.59 -4.34 -5.41
N THR A 181 3.41 -3.94 -6.41
CA THR A 181 4.38 -2.86 -6.30
C THR A 181 3.81 -1.57 -6.89
N SER A 182 3.95 -0.43 -6.22
CA SER A 182 3.59 0.87 -6.78
C SER A 182 4.70 1.90 -6.55
N PHE A 183 5.13 2.55 -7.62
CA PHE A 183 6.11 3.64 -7.54
C PHE A 183 5.53 4.95 -7.00
N GLY A 184 4.23 4.99 -6.73
CA GLY A 184 3.53 6.24 -6.47
C GLY A 184 3.26 7.03 -7.76
N CYS A 185 2.08 7.61 -7.89
CA CYS A 185 1.79 8.57 -8.96
C CYS A 185 2.17 9.98 -8.52
N ILE A 186 2.14 10.94 -9.45
CA ILE A 186 2.47 12.34 -9.17
C ILE A 186 1.69 12.87 -7.98
N GLY A 187 0.36 12.70 -7.96
CA GLY A 187 -0.49 13.15 -6.84
C GLY A 187 -0.15 12.44 -5.52
N ASN A 188 0.09 11.14 -5.54
CA ASN A 188 0.47 10.41 -4.33
C ASN A 188 1.74 11.00 -3.71
N ARG A 189 2.82 11.18 -4.49
CA ARG A 189 4.08 11.70 -3.99
C ARG A 189 3.95 13.10 -3.40
N VAL A 190 3.15 13.98 -4.03
CA VAL A 190 2.89 15.33 -3.54
C VAL A 190 2.17 15.31 -2.18
N TYR A 191 1.16 14.42 -2.01
CA TYR A 191 0.31 14.44 -0.81
C TYR A 191 0.78 13.54 0.33
N THR A 192 1.66 12.55 0.07
CA THR A 192 2.08 11.59 1.09
C THR A 192 3.48 11.82 1.63
N GLY A 193 4.29 12.63 0.96
CA GLY A 193 5.69 12.79 1.30
C GLY A 193 6.51 11.52 1.05
N LEU A 194 6.07 10.65 0.13
CA LEU A 194 6.87 9.54 -0.36
C LEU A 194 8.12 10.11 -1.01
N THR A 195 9.31 9.77 -0.51
CA THR A 195 10.57 10.32 -1.00
C THR A 195 10.96 9.73 -2.37
N GLU A 196 11.94 10.35 -3.05
CA GLU A 196 12.36 9.91 -4.39
C GLU A 196 12.87 8.47 -4.41
N ASP A 197 13.45 8.00 -3.29
CA ASP A 197 14.02 6.67 -3.09
C ASP A 197 13.06 5.70 -2.39
N GLU A 198 11.77 6.01 -2.32
CA GLU A 198 10.74 5.15 -1.73
C GLU A 198 9.68 4.73 -2.75
N LEU A 199 9.10 3.57 -2.50
CA LEU A 199 7.98 3.01 -3.24
C LEU A 199 7.09 2.21 -2.29
N TYR A 200 5.90 1.80 -2.75
CA TYR A 200 5.01 0.96 -1.99
C TYR A 200 5.07 -0.49 -2.45
N ILE A 201 5.13 -1.41 -1.47
CA ILE A 201 4.67 -2.79 -1.64
C ILE A 201 3.35 -2.89 -0.89
N VAL A 202 2.34 -3.45 -1.54
CA VAL A 202 1.02 -3.68 -0.94
C VAL A 202 0.74 -5.17 -0.95
N LEU A 203 0.49 -5.74 0.22
CA LEU A 203 0.17 -7.14 0.40
C LEU A 203 -1.30 -7.31 0.80
N ARG A 204 -1.96 -8.34 0.32
CA ARG A 204 -3.24 -8.78 0.86
C ARG A 204 -3.03 -9.31 2.28
N GLY A 205 -3.86 -8.87 3.22
CA GLY A 205 -3.71 -9.20 4.64
C GLY A 205 -3.73 -10.69 4.94
N SER A 206 -4.55 -11.48 4.23
CA SER A 206 -4.57 -12.94 4.38
C SER A 206 -3.27 -13.66 3.98
N ASP A 207 -2.39 -12.98 3.25
CA ASP A 207 -1.11 -13.52 2.81
C ASP A 207 0.06 -13.11 3.69
N LEU A 208 -0.18 -12.18 4.64
CA LEU A 208 0.85 -11.57 5.46
C LEU A 208 1.69 -12.59 6.24
N SER A 209 1.06 -13.60 6.84
CA SER A 209 1.76 -14.65 7.59
C SER A 209 2.77 -15.38 6.71
N ARG A 210 2.35 -15.82 5.53
CA ARG A 210 3.23 -16.57 4.60
C ARG A 210 4.43 -15.75 4.15
N VAL A 211 4.22 -14.47 3.90
CA VAL A 211 5.31 -13.54 3.52
C VAL A 211 6.24 -13.29 4.70
N ALA A 212 5.69 -13.09 5.91
CA ALA A 212 6.46 -12.90 7.13
C ALA A 212 7.36 -14.11 7.45
N ASP A 213 6.88 -15.33 7.19
CA ASP A 213 7.64 -16.56 7.39
C ASP A 213 8.73 -16.76 6.32
N ALA A 214 8.51 -16.25 5.10
CA ALA A 214 9.49 -16.31 4.01
C ALA A 214 10.59 -15.25 4.14
N LEU A 215 10.30 -14.09 4.73
CA LEU A 215 11.20 -12.94 4.76
C LEU A 215 12.54 -13.20 5.45
N PRO A 216 12.63 -13.90 6.61
CA PRO A 216 13.92 -14.23 7.22
C PRO A 216 14.81 -15.09 6.33
N ILE A 217 14.22 -15.99 5.53
CA ILE A 217 14.96 -16.85 4.60
C ILE A 217 15.60 -16.02 3.50
N ILE A 218 14.83 -15.10 2.91
CA ILE A 218 15.29 -14.20 1.86
C ILE A 218 16.35 -13.23 2.42
N SER A 219 16.12 -12.64 3.60
CA SER A 219 17.09 -11.77 4.25
C SER A 219 18.39 -12.49 4.57
N GLY A 220 18.32 -13.74 5.03
CA GLY A 220 19.48 -14.59 5.27
C GLY A 220 20.28 -14.87 3.99
N ALA A 221 19.61 -15.20 2.90
CA ALA A 221 20.23 -15.39 1.59
C ALA A 221 20.90 -14.12 1.06
N ASN A 222 20.23 -12.96 1.21
CA ASN A 222 20.79 -11.67 0.83
C ASN A 222 22.07 -11.35 1.62
N ASN A 223 22.08 -11.57 2.94
CA ASN A 223 23.24 -11.34 3.78
C ASN A 223 24.41 -12.28 3.40
N ALA A 224 24.14 -13.56 3.17
CA ALA A 224 25.14 -14.54 2.75
C ALA A 224 25.80 -14.15 1.41
N LEU A 225 24.99 -13.68 0.44
CA LEU A 225 25.52 -13.21 -0.84
C LEU A 225 26.35 -11.95 -0.73
N GLN A 226 26.01 -11.03 0.20
CA GLN A 226 26.83 -9.84 0.45
C GLN A 226 28.21 -10.21 1.02
N VAL A 227 28.27 -11.15 1.97
CA VAL A 227 29.53 -11.68 2.51
C VAL A 227 30.34 -12.32 1.40
N TYR A 228 29.75 -13.25 0.63
CA TYR A 228 30.41 -13.90 -0.49
C TYR A 228 30.96 -12.90 -1.52
N ALA A 229 30.18 -11.88 -1.90
CA ALA A 229 30.62 -10.87 -2.84
C ALA A 229 31.82 -10.05 -2.34
N LYS A 230 31.86 -9.74 -1.03
CA LYS A 230 33.00 -9.07 -0.39
C LYS A 230 34.27 -9.92 -0.44
N ASP A 231 34.16 -11.19 -0.07
CA ASP A 231 35.30 -12.13 -0.08
C ASP A 231 35.81 -12.35 -1.51
N ARG A 232 34.91 -12.46 -2.48
CA ARG A 232 35.24 -12.64 -3.89
C ARG A 232 36.00 -11.42 -4.47
N ARG A 233 35.56 -10.21 -4.12
CA ARG A 233 36.25 -8.97 -4.53
C ARG A 233 37.67 -8.91 -3.96
N SER A 234 37.85 -9.28 -2.69
CA SER A 234 39.17 -9.34 -2.04
C SER A 234 40.12 -10.30 -2.76
N GLN A 235 39.66 -11.49 -3.13
CA GLN A 235 40.43 -12.47 -3.90
C GLN A 235 40.86 -11.98 -5.27
N LEU A 236 39.95 -11.27 -6.00
CA LEU A 236 40.23 -10.74 -7.34
C LEU A 236 41.15 -9.52 -7.34
N SER A 237 41.17 -8.76 -6.22
CA SER A 237 42.05 -7.58 -6.08
C SER A 237 43.50 -7.96 -5.74
N THR A 238 43.77 -9.25 -5.49
CA THR A 238 45.11 -9.76 -5.13
C THR A 238 45.82 -10.41 -6.33
N ILE A 239 45.19 -10.42 -7.49
CA ILE A 239 45.71 -10.86 -8.78
C ILE A 239 46.10 -9.63 -9.63
#